data_353203f747e504056552ea8449bf9566
#
_entry.id   353203f747e504056552ea8449bf9566
#
_cell.length_a   1.000
_cell.length_b   1.000
_cell.length_c   1.000
_cell.angle_alpha   90.00
_cell.angle_beta   90.00
_cell.angle_gamma   90.00
#
_symmetry.space_group_name_H-M   'P 1'
#
loop_
_entity.id
_entity.type
_entity.pdbx_description
1 polymer ?
#
loop_
_entity_poly.entity_id
_entity_poly.type
_entity_poly.pdbx_seq_one_letter_code
_entity_poly.pdbx_strand_id
1 'polypeptide(L)'
;MEHKIIQRDIDSLIFAEYNPRQLTKDQHQHLKDSIQRFGLVDPILINSHADRKDIIIGGHQRVRVAKDLDIDKVPCIELSLPYEKERELNIRLNKNSGSWDYDVLANMFEMEELQDWGFDDNDLKLFDQDFGDEFNLPDGDKEPFQQMTFTLSDEQAEAVKVAIGRAKNNDFGDTGNDNNNGNAIWWICNSYEG
;
A
#
# COMPACT_ATOMS: atom_id res chain seq x y z
N MET A 1 -15.56 -6.65 -22.27
CA MET A 1 -16.69 -5.70 -22.06
C MET A 1 -16.10 -4.31 -22.13
N GLU A 2 -16.71 -3.44 -22.93
CA GLU A 2 -16.29 -2.05 -23.01
C GLU A 2 -17.18 -1.23 -22.08
N HIS A 3 -16.58 -0.47 -21.15
CA HIS A 3 -17.29 0.37 -20.22
C HIS A 3 -17.16 1.83 -20.66
N LYS A 4 -18.29 2.51 -20.74
CA LYS A 4 -18.33 3.93 -21.12
C LYS A 4 -18.29 4.81 -19.88
N ILE A 5 -17.46 5.85 -19.92
CA ILE A 5 -17.44 6.89 -18.90
C ILE A 5 -18.57 7.89 -19.18
N ILE A 6 -19.36 8.16 -18.15
CA ILE A 6 -20.46 9.13 -18.17
C ILE A 6 -20.27 10.15 -17.05
N GLN A 7 -20.86 11.33 -17.18
CA GLN A 7 -20.90 12.31 -16.10
C GLN A 7 -22.17 12.12 -15.28
N ARG A 8 -22.02 12.09 -13.96
CA ARG A 8 -23.11 12.01 -12.99
C ARG A 8 -23.07 13.21 -12.05
N ASP A 9 -24.24 13.68 -11.68
CA ASP A 9 -24.40 14.65 -10.61
C ASP A 9 -23.98 13.98 -9.29
N ILE A 10 -23.08 14.64 -8.55
CA ILE A 10 -22.47 14.06 -7.34
C ILE A 10 -23.51 13.82 -6.24
N ASP A 11 -24.57 14.65 -6.19
CA ASP A 11 -25.61 14.53 -5.19
C ASP A 11 -26.61 13.42 -5.48
N SER A 12 -26.62 12.91 -6.72
CA SER A 12 -27.39 11.72 -7.07
C SER A 12 -26.76 10.42 -6.56
N LEU A 13 -25.48 10.45 -6.13
CA LEU A 13 -24.72 9.26 -5.75
C LEU A 13 -25.00 8.86 -4.30
N ILE A 14 -25.21 7.57 -4.08
CA ILE A 14 -25.55 6.98 -2.78
C ILE A 14 -24.35 6.22 -2.25
N PHE A 15 -23.90 6.56 -1.03
CA PHE A 15 -22.85 5.83 -0.35
C PHE A 15 -23.32 4.45 0.09
N ALA A 16 -22.54 3.40 -0.22
CA ALA A 16 -22.80 2.06 0.26
C ALA A 16 -22.56 1.95 1.77
N GLU A 17 -23.57 1.49 2.52
CA GLU A 17 -23.51 1.35 3.99
C GLU A 17 -22.40 0.37 4.46
N TYR A 18 -22.13 -0.65 3.64
CA TYR A 18 -21.16 -1.70 3.94
C TYR A 18 -19.71 -1.34 3.58
N ASN A 19 -19.41 -0.13 3.05
CA ASN A 19 -18.05 0.23 2.65
C ASN A 19 -17.14 0.41 3.89
N PRO A 20 -16.12 -0.47 4.09
CA PRO A 20 -15.32 -0.46 5.31
C PRO A 20 -14.15 0.55 5.26
N ARG A 21 -13.84 1.11 4.07
CA ARG A 21 -12.64 1.91 3.86
C ARG A 21 -12.81 3.33 4.39
N GLN A 22 -11.86 3.74 5.23
CA GLN A 22 -11.73 5.11 5.73
C GLN A 22 -10.35 5.64 5.38
N LEU A 23 -10.22 6.97 5.34
CA LEU A 23 -8.94 7.67 5.21
C LEU A 23 -8.59 8.34 6.53
N THR A 24 -7.28 8.44 6.81
CA THR A 24 -6.76 9.37 7.81
C THR A 24 -6.93 10.81 7.30
N LYS A 25 -6.69 11.80 8.17
CA LYS A 25 -6.75 13.22 7.76
C LYS A 25 -5.71 13.55 6.69
N ASP A 26 -4.51 13.00 6.82
CA ASP A 26 -3.41 13.24 5.89
C ASP A 26 -3.69 12.58 4.53
N GLN A 27 -4.13 11.32 4.51
CA GLN A 27 -4.56 10.64 3.28
C GLN A 27 -5.70 11.39 2.58
N HIS A 28 -6.65 11.96 3.35
CA HIS A 28 -7.72 12.79 2.79
C HIS A 28 -7.15 14.06 2.16
N GLN A 29 -6.19 14.73 2.81
CA GLN A 29 -5.55 15.93 2.28
C GLN A 29 -4.77 15.61 0.99
N HIS A 30 -3.94 14.57 0.97
CA HIS A 30 -3.21 14.16 -0.23
C HIS A 30 -4.14 13.81 -1.41
N LEU A 31 -5.26 13.14 -1.13
CA LEU A 31 -6.25 12.88 -2.17
C LEU A 31 -6.90 14.18 -2.69
N LYS A 32 -7.13 15.16 -1.80
CA LYS A 32 -7.67 16.47 -2.15
C LYS A 32 -6.71 17.24 -3.05
N ASP A 33 -5.44 17.28 -2.71
CA ASP A 33 -4.39 17.94 -3.48
C ASP A 33 -4.23 17.29 -4.86
N SER A 34 -4.28 15.95 -4.91
CA SER A 34 -4.26 15.20 -6.17
C SER A 34 -5.44 15.54 -7.07
N ILE A 35 -6.66 15.57 -6.52
CA ILE A 35 -7.87 15.92 -7.30
C ILE A 35 -7.85 17.38 -7.75
N GLN A 36 -7.35 18.30 -6.93
CA GLN A 36 -7.17 19.71 -7.32
C GLN A 36 -6.17 19.87 -8.45
N ARG A 37 -5.06 19.12 -8.43
CA ARG A 37 -3.98 19.22 -9.40
C ARG A 37 -4.31 18.54 -10.72
N PHE A 38 -4.92 17.37 -10.69
CA PHE A 38 -5.09 16.49 -11.86
C PHE A 38 -6.56 16.26 -12.25
N GLY A 39 -7.51 16.67 -11.42
CA GLY A 39 -8.92 16.34 -11.57
C GLY A 39 -9.24 14.91 -11.13
N LEU A 40 -10.47 14.48 -11.35
CA LEU A 40 -10.93 13.11 -11.11
C LEU A 40 -10.56 12.21 -12.30
N VAL A 41 -9.28 11.82 -12.38
CA VAL A 41 -8.74 10.99 -13.48
C VAL A 41 -9.17 9.53 -13.39
N ASP A 42 -9.51 9.05 -12.19
CA ASP A 42 -9.99 7.70 -11.95
C ASP A 42 -11.51 7.71 -11.70
N PRO A 43 -12.34 7.15 -12.60
CA PRO A 43 -13.79 7.23 -12.51
C PRO A 43 -14.39 6.55 -11.28
N ILE A 44 -15.55 7.02 -10.85
CA ILE A 44 -16.34 6.39 -9.79
C ILE A 44 -17.09 5.19 -10.38
N LEU A 45 -17.08 4.06 -9.71
CA LEU A 45 -17.88 2.89 -10.09
C LEU A 45 -19.22 2.95 -9.38
N ILE A 46 -20.32 2.94 -10.14
CA ILE A 46 -21.68 3.03 -9.61
C ILE A 46 -22.52 1.86 -10.11
N ASN A 47 -23.54 1.50 -9.35
CA ASN A 47 -24.47 0.46 -9.74
C ASN A 47 -25.64 1.05 -10.55
N SER A 48 -25.99 0.38 -11.64
CA SER A 48 -27.18 0.70 -12.47
C SER A 48 -28.29 -0.35 -12.38
N HIS A 49 -28.14 -1.38 -11.51
CA HIS A 49 -29.19 -2.37 -11.24
C HIS A 49 -30.41 -1.67 -10.63
N ALA A 50 -31.62 -2.09 -11.03
CA ALA A 50 -32.85 -1.40 -10.68
C ALA A 50 -33.01 -1.13 -9.18
N ASP A 51 -32.72 -2.14 -8.33
CA ASP A 51 -32.86 -2.04 -6.87
C ASP A 51 -31.64 -1.40 -6.18
N ARG A 52 -30.58 -1.12 -6.91
CA ARG A 52 -29.29 -0.65 -6.39
C ARG A 52 -28.76 0.57 -7.15
N LYS A 53 -29.65 1.26 -7.82
CA LYS A 53 -29.30 2.37 -8.70
C LYS A 53 -28.56 3.48 -7.95
N ASP A 54 -27.52 4.01 -8.61
CA ASP A 54 -26.68 5.11 -8.16
C ASP A 54 -25.87 4.83 -6.86
N ILE A 55 -25.84 3.56 -6.38
CA ILE A 55 -24.98 3.17 -5.26
C ILE A 55 -23.53 3.10 -5.73
N ILE A 56 -22.64 3.72 -4.97
CA ILE A 56 -21.21 3.73 -5.21
C ILE A 56 -20.63 2.36 -4.87
N ILE A 57 -19.99 1.70 -5.85
CA ILE A 57 -19.26 0.45 -5.69
C ILE A 57 -17.79 0.73 -5.35
N GLY A 58 -17.18 1.68 -6.04
CA GLY A 58 -15.78 2.09 -5.84
C GLY A 58 -15.60 3.58 -5.99
N GLY A 59 -14.67 4.16 -5.23
CA GLY A 59 -14.38 5.60 -5.26
C GLY A 59 -15.10 6.43 -4.20
N HIS A 60 -15.61 5.83 -3.12
CA HIS A 60 -16.29 6.52 -2.02
C HIS A 60 -15.52 7.74 -1.50
N GLN A 61 -14.21 7.59 -1.30
CA GLN A 61 -13.37 8.69 -0.77
C GLN A 61 -13.21 9.82 -1.80
N ARG A 62 -13.07 9.47 -3.08
CA ARG A 62 -13.03 10.46 -4.17
C ARG A 62 -14.32 11.30 -4.25
N VAL A 63 -15.48 10.67 -4.03
CA VAL A 63 -16.76 11.40 -3.97
C VAL A 63 -16.82 12.32 -2.75
N ARG A 64 -16.33 11.90 -1.58
CA ARG A 64 -16.27 12.77 -0.39
C ARG A 64 -15.40 13.99 -0.64
N VAL A 65 -14.18 13.78 -1.13
CA VAL A 65 -13.25 14.87 -1.45
C VAL A 65 -13.80 15.77 -2.57
N ALA A 66 -14.43 15.19 -3.58
CA ALA A 66 -15.05 15.99 -4.65
C ALA A 66 -16.17 16.90 -4.12
N LYS A 67 -16.96 16.43 -3.13
CA LYS A 67 -17.95 17.28 -2.42
C LYS A 67 -17.28 18.40 -1.63
N ASP A 68 -16.15 18.12 -0.96
CA ASP A 68 -15.37 19.14 -0.22
C ASP A 68 -14.71 20.16 -1.16
N LEU A 69 -14.64 19.88 -2.44
CA LEU A 69 -14.12 20.74 -3.50
C LEU A 69 -15.21 21.41 -4.32
N ASP A 70 -16.47 21.30 -3.92
CA ASP A 70 -17.65 21.84 -4.63
C ASP A 70 -17.70 21.39 -6.12
N ILE A 71 -17.34 20.14 -6.39
CA ILE A 71 -17.42 19.54 -7.73
C ILE A 71 -18.81 18.97 -7.94
N ASP A 72 -19.59 19.56 -8.86
CA ASP A 72 -20.98 19.18 -9.10
C ASP A 72 -21.12 17.85 -9.85
N LYS A 73 -20.20 17.55 -10.77
CA LYS A 73 -20.28 16.37 -11.64
C LYS A 73 -18.99 15.55 -11.61
N VAL A 74 -19.14 14.24 -11.55
CA VAL A 74 -18.02 13.31 -11.49
C VAL A 74 -18.09 12.26 -12.60
N PRO A 75 -16.92 11.83 -13.14
CA PRO A 75 -16.87 10.77 -14.13
C PRO A 75 -17.22 9.42 -13.47
N CYS A 76 -18.16 8.69 -14.06
CA CYS A 76 -18.65 7.42 -13.56
C CYS A 76 -18.61 6.33 -14.62
N ILE A 77 -18.44 5.10 -14.16
CA ILE A 77 -18.67 3.87 -14.93
C ILE A 77 -19.84 3.13 -14.28
N GLU A 78 -20.83 2.78 -15.08
CA GLU A 78 -22.01 2.02 -14.63
C GLU A 78 -21.79 0.52 -14.78
N LEU A 79 -22.12 -0.21 -13.70
CA LEU A 79 -22.15 -1.66 -13.67
C LEU A 79 -23.51 -2.13 -13.18
N SER A 80 -24.16 -3.06 -13.86
CA SER A 80 -25.43 -3.63 -13.40
C SER A 80 -25.15 -4.90 -12.59
N LEU A 81 -25.13 -4.79 -11.28
CA LEU A 81 -24.77 -5.88 -10.37
C LEU A 81 -25.84 -6.09 -9.30
N PRO A 82 -26.21 -7.35 -9.01
CA PRO A 82 -27.00 -7.65 -7.81
C PRO A 82 -26.16 -7.39 -6.56
N TYR A 83 -26.83 -7.25 -5.41
CA TYR A 83 -26.23 -6.85 -4.12
C TYR A 83 -24.97 -7.65 -3.75
N GLU A 84 -25.00 -8.99 -3.89
CA GLU A 84 -23.86 -9.85 -3.53
C GLU A 84 -22.62 -9.55 -4.38
N LYS A 85 -22.80 -9.34 -5.69
CA LYS A 85 -21.71 -9.02 -6.62
C LYS A 85 -21.18 -7.60 -6.45
N GLU A 86 -22.03 -6.66 -6.10
CA GLU A 86 -21.68 -5.30 -5.76
C GLU A 86 -20.73 -5.29 -4.54
N ARG A 87 -21.08 -6.00 -3.46
CA ARG A 87 -20.24 -6.13 -2.25
C ARG A 87 -18.92 -6.84 -2.53
N GLU A 88 -18.99 -7.96 -3.26
CA GLU A 88 -17.78 -8.70 -3.65
C GLU A 88 -16.81 -7.79 -4.39
N LEU A 89 -17.31 -7.03 -5.38
CA LEU A 89 -16.46 -6.13 -6.16
C LEU A 89 -15.89 -5.01 -5.30
N ASN A 90 -16.68 -4.40 -4.41
CA ASN A 90 -16.18 -3.37 -3.49
C ASN A 90 -14.98 -3.85 -2.69
N ILE A 91 -15.04 -5.06 -2.11
CA ILE A 91 -13.93 -5.63 -1.33
C ILE A 91 -12.72 -5.93 -2.22
N ARG A 92 -12.94 -6.54 -3.40
CA ARG A 92 -11.83 -6.87 -4.34
C ARG A 92 -11.07 -5.62 -4.81
N LEU A 93 -11.76 -4.52 -5.10
CA LEU A 93 -11.14 -3.25 -5.49
C LEU A 93 -10.27 -2.64 -4.39
N ASN A 94 -10.61 -2.89 -3.13
CA ASN A 94 -9.86 -2.36 -1.99
C ASN A 94 -8.74 -3.28 -1.51
N LYS A 95 -8.84 -4.61 -1.75
CA LYS A 95 -7.86 -5.59 -1.26
C LYS A 95 -6.69 -5.79 -2.22
N ASN A 96 -6.93 -5.69 -3.53
CA ASN A 96 -5.95 -6.02 -4.57
C ASN A 96 -5.20 -4.77 -5.06
N SER A 97 -4.62 -3.99 -4.14
CA SER A 97 -3.86 -2.77 -4.48
C SER A 97 -2.38 -3.02 -4.78
N GLY A 98 -1.92 -4.27 -4.68
CA GLY A 98 -0.50 -4.60 -4.87
C GLY A 98 0.38 -4.18 -3.69
N SER A 99 1.68 -4.26 -3.88
CA SER A 99 2.71 -3.74 -2.99
C SER A 99 3.66 -2.84 -3.79
N TRP A 100 4.32 -1.92 -3.11
CA TRP A 100 5.33 -1.08 -3.71
C TRP A 100 6.66 -1.84 -3.82
N ASP A 101 7.34 -1.63 -4.93
CA ASP A 101 8.76 -1.96 -5.06
C ASP A 101 9.54 -0.75 -4.52
N TYR A 102 10.02 -0.88 -3.28
CA TYR A 102 10.69 0.22 -2.58
C TYR A 102 12.06 0.53 -3.18
N ASP A 103 12.74 -0.44 -3.78
CA ASP A 103 14.02 -0.21 -4.44
C ASP A 103 13.84 0.65 -5.69
N VAL A 104 12.80 0.37 -6.48
CA VAL A 104 12.45 1.20 -7.63
C VAL A 104 12.05 2.60 -7.20
N LEU A 105 11.25 2.74 -6.13
CA LEU A 105 10.86 4.05 -5.60
C LEU A 105 12.10 4.85 -5.17
N ALA A 106 13.00 4.25 -4.37
CA ALA A 106 14.20 4.90 -3.87
C ALA A 106 15.18 5.33 -4.99
N ASN A 107 15.24 4.57 -6.09
CA ASN A 107 16.15 4.85 -7.19
C ASN A 107 15.60 5.83 -8.24
N MET A 108 14.26 6.02 -8.30
CA MET A 108 13.62 6.78 -9.37
C MET A 108 12.95 8.07 -8.91
N PHE A 109 12.77 8.27 -7.59
CA PHE A 109 12.04 9.40 -7.03
C PHE A 109 12.78 9.97 -5.82
N GLU A 110 12.70 11.28 -5.64
CA GLU A 110 13.25 11.94 -4.46
C GLU A 110 12.32 11.73 -3.24
N MET A 111 12.91 11.64 -2.05
CA MET A 111 12.18 11.38 -0.82
C MET A 111 11.11 12.45 -0.54
N GLU A 112 11.43 13.71 -0.78
CA GLU A 112 10.53 14.85 -0.59
C GLU A 112 9.32 14.77 -1.53
N GLU A 113 9.53 14.30 -2.78
CA GLU A 113 8.44 14.11 -3.74
C GLU A 113 7.48 13.01 -3.27
N LEU A 114 8.03 11.89 -2.77
CA LEU A 114 7.22 10.78 -2.26
C LEU A 114 6.39 11.21 -1.04
N GLN A 115 6.96 12.01 -0.13
CA GLN A 115 6.23 12.59 1.01
C GLN A 115 5.09 13.50 0.54
N ASP A 116 5.36 14.40 -0.39
CA ASP A 116 4.35 15.29 -0.98
C ASP A 116 3.22 14.50 -1.69
N TRP A 117 3.52 13.31 -2.19
CA TRP A 117 2.54 12.45 -2.88
C TRP A 117 1.82 11.48 -1.94
N GLY A 118 2.13 11.50 -0.64
CA GLY A 118 1.36 10.81 0.38
C GLY A 118 1.99 9.56 0.96
N PHE A 119 3.28 9.32 0.73
CA PHE A 119 4.02 8.32 1.49
C PHE A 119 4.27 8.84 2.90
N ASP A 120 3.87 8.10 3.91
CA ASP A 120 4.09 8.48 5.29
C ASP A 120 5.47 8.03 5.81
N ASP A 121 5.84 8.50 7.02
CA ASP A 121 7.12 8.15 7.63
C ASP A 121 7.32 6.63 7.83
N ASN A 122 6.24 5.85 7.91
CA ASN A 122 6.35 4.39 8.03
C ASN A 122 6.61 3.76 6.67
N ASP A 123 5.97 4.28 5.62
CA ASP A 123 6.29 3.89 4.24
C ASP A 123 7.76 4.19 3.94
N LEU A 124 8.24 5.38 4.37
CA LEU A 124 9.59 5.87 4.08
C LEU A 124 10.68 5.28 4.98
N LYS A 125 10.38 4.85 6.20
CA LYS A 125 11.33 4.11 7.06
C LYS A 125 11.78 2.78 6.45
N LEU A 126 11.05 2.25 5.49
CA LEU A 126 11.48 1.10 4.70
C LEU A 126 12.62 1.45 3.75
N PHE A 127 12.80 2.74 3.38
CA PHE A 127 13.96 3.21 2.61
C PHE A 127 15.20 3.45 3.48
N ASP A 128 14.99 3.90 4.73
CA ASP A 128 16.08 4.26 5.67
C ASP A 128 16.62 3.05 6.46
N GLN A 129 16.02 1.89 6.27
CA GLN A 129 16.65 0.66 6.67
C GLN A 129 17.74 0.39 5.64
N ASP A 130 18.96 0.85 6.00
CA ASP A 130 20.21 0.43 5.41
C ASP A 130 20.32 -1.11 5.57
N PHE A 131 19.58 -1.82 4.78
CA PHE A 131 19.87 -3.19 4.40
C PHE A 131 21.05 -3.05 3.44
N GLY A 132 22.24 -2.85 4.04
CA GLY A 132 23.48 -2.69 3.30
C GLY A 132 23.45 -3.56 2.05
N ASP A 133 23.83 -2.95 0.94
CA ASP A 133 24.00 -3.49 -0.39
C ASP A 133 23.64 -4.98 -0.55
N GLU A 134 22.69 -5.28 -1.46
CA GLU A 134 22.30 -6.60 -1.91
C GLU A 134 21.12 -7.27 -1.17
N PHE A 135 19.91 -6.70 -1.28
CA PHE A 135 18.74 -7.56 -1.28
C PHE A 135 18.28 -7.78 -2.74
N ASN A 136 19.05 -8.54 -3.47
CA ASN A 136 18.67 -9.06 -4.77
C ASN A 136 17.83 -10.33 -4.52
N LEU A 137 16.51 -10.25 -4.61
CA LEU A 137 15.67 -11.43 -4.76
C LEU A 137 15.84 -11.92 -6.22
N PRO A 138 16.50 -13.05 -6.46
CA PRO A 138 16.48 -13.63 -7.78
C PRO A 138 15.06 -14.09 -8.10
N ASP A 139 14.58 -13.78 -9.30
CA ASP A 139 13.35 -14.32 -9.86
C ASP A 139 13.31 -15.85 -9.74
N GLY A 140 12.23 -16.39 -9.13
CA GLY A 140 11.87 -17.80 -9.13
C GLY A 140 12.01 -18.51 -7.78
N ASP A 141 11.07 -19.37 -7.51
CA ASP A 141 10.96 -20.33 -6.39
C ASP A 141 12.26 -20.63 -5.67
N LYS A 142 12.56 -19.93 -4.58
CA LYS A 142 13.57 -20.31 -3.62
C LYS A 142 12.93 -20.73 -2.31
N GLU A 143 12.51 -21.97 -2.23
CA GLU A 143 12.45 -22.66 -0.97
C GLU A 143 13.90 -23.07 -0.58
N PRO A 144 14.34 -22.88 0.67
CA PRO A 144 13.53 -22.82 1.90
C PRO A 144 13.75 -21.55 2.78
N PHE A 145 13.65 -20.34 2.25
CA PHE A 145 13.86 -19.14 3.08
C PHE A 145 12.56 -18.67 3.74
N GLN A 146 12.65 -18.28 5.04
CA GLN A 146 11.54 -17.75 5.82
C GLN A 146 11.85 -16.31 6.26
N GLN A 147 10.89 -15.41 6.14
CA GLN A 147 10.97 -14.07 6.68
C GLN A 147 10.37 -14.03 8.09
N MET A 148 11.07 -13.43 9.06
CA MET A 148 10.58 -13.20 10.42
C MET A 148 10.54 -11.71 10.72
N THR A 149 9.41 -11.22 11.25
CA THR A 149 9.24 -9.82 11.66
C THR A 149 8.95 -9.76 13.16
N PHE A 150 9.62 -8.85 13.88
CA PHE A 150 9.47 -8.67 15.31
C PHE A 150 9.10 -7.21 15.62
N THR A 151 8.19 -7.01 16.58
CA THR A 151 7.92 -5.69 17.16
C THR A 151 8.82 -5.49 18.38
N LEU A 152 9.68 -4.47 18.33
CA LEU A 152 10.69 -4.18 19.36
C LEU A 152 10.48 -2.75 19.88
N SER A 153 10.84 -2.50 21.17
CA SER A 153 11.00 -1.11 21.65
C SER A 153 12.27 -0.50 21.03
N ASP A 154 12.39 0.83 21.07
CA ASP A 154 13.58 1.53 20.53
C ASP A 154 14.89 1.01 21.15
N GLU A 155 14.90 0.75 22.45
CA GLU A 155 16.06 0.19 23.16
C GLU A 155 16.39 -1.24 22.71
N GLN A 156 15.38 -2.08 22.50
CA GLN A 156 15.55 -3.43 22.00
C GLN A 156 16.04 -3.43 20.54
N ALA A 157 15.47 -2.54 19.71
CA ALA A 157 15.87 -2.40 18.32
C ALA A 157 17.35 -1.98 18.21
N GLU A 158 17.79 -1.01 19.01
CA GLU A 158 19.19 -0.59 19.03
C GLU A 158 20.12 -1.71 19.51
N ALA A 159 19.74 -2.44 20.55
CA ALA A 159 20.52 -3.59 21.03
C ALA A 159 20.68 -4.68 19.94
N VAL A 160 19.60 -4.96 19.19
CA VAL A 160 19.61 -5.92 18.08
C VAL A 160 20.50 -5.44 16.94
N LYS A 161 20.38 -4.16 16.52
CA LYS A 161 21.24 -3.56 15.49
C LYS A 161 22.72 -3.68 15.84
N VAL A 162 23.09 -3.34 17.08
CA VAL A 162 24.48 -3.46 17.58
C VAL A 162 24.95 -4.91 17.56
N ALA A 163 24.12 -5.85 17.98
CA ALA A 163 24.46 -7.28 17.99
C ALA A 163 24.70 -7.82 16.58
N ILE A 164 23.80 -7.49 15.63
CA ILE A 164 23.93 -7.84 14.21
C ILE A 164 25.21 -7.23 13.61
N GLY A 165 25.46 -5.93 13.86
CA GLY A 165 26.66 -5.26 13.37
C GLY A 165 27.96 -5.90 13.86
N ARG A 166 28.00 -6.35 15.12
CA ARG A 166 29.15 -7.09 15.67
C ARG A 166 29.29 -8.47 15.05
N ALA A 167 28.18 -9.19 14.89
CA ALA A 167 28.17 -10.53 14.32
C ALA A 167 28.66 -10.56 12.87
N LYS A 168 28.35 -9.54 12.07
CA LYS A 168 28.79 -9.40 10.67
C LYS A 168 30.30 -9.38 10.46
N ASN A 169 31.10 -9.13 11.52
CA ASN A 169 32.55 -9.17 11.43
C ASN A 169 33.10 -10.61 11.50
N ASN A 170 32.24 -11.62 11.65
CA ASN A 170 32.65 -13.01 11.67
C ASN A 170 32.52 -13.64 10.27
N ASP A 171 33.34 -14.65 10.02
CA ASP A 171 33.16 -15.50 8.84
C ASP A 171 32.06 -16.53 9.14
N PHE A 172 30.98 -16.49 8.40
CA PHE A 172 29.86 -17.42 8.56
C PHE A 172 30.04 -18.73 7.78
N GLY A 173 31.06 -18.83 6.94
CA GLY A 173 31.22 -19.93 6.00
C GLY A 173 30.10 -19.93 4.93
N ASP A 174 29.96 -21.08 4.26
CA ASP A 174 28.87 -21.27 3.30
C ASP A 174 27.58 -21.67 4.03
N THR A 175 26.68 -20.69 4.23
CA THR A 175 25.38 -20.92 4.86
C THR A 175 24.26 -21.20 3.84
N GLY A 176 24.55 -21.10 2.54
CA GLY A 176 23.55 -21.15 1.48
C GLY A 176 22.57 -19.96 1.49
N ASN A 177 22.79 -18.97 2.36
CA ASN A 177 21.96 -17.77 2.47
C ASN A 177 22.82 -16.53 2.16
N ASP A 178 22.43 -15.78 1.12
CA ASP A 178 23.15 -14.57 0.70
C ASP A 178 22.85 -13.36 1.61
N ASN A 179 21.83 -13.47 2.51
CA ASN A 179 21.44 -12.39 3.40
C ASN A 179 22.36 -12.30 4.63
N ASN A 180 23.21 -11.28 4.65
CA ASN A 180 24.21 -11.05 5.70
C ASN A 180 23.60 -10.80 7.09
N ASN A 181 22.41 -10.17 7.17
CA ASN A 181 21.68 -9.98 8.43
C ASN A 181 21.13 -11.32 8.95
N GLY A 182 20.59 -12.15 8.05
CA GLY A 182 20.12 -13.50 8.36
C GLY A 182 21.24 -14.36 8.91
N ASN A 183 22.41 -14.36 8.25
CA ASN A 183 23.59 -15.08 8.69
C ASN A 183 24.09 -14.58 10.06
N ALA A 184 24.07 -13.26 10.29
CA ALA A 184 24.47 -12.69 11.59
C ALA A 184 23.52 -13.13 12.72
N ILE A 185 22.20 -13.11 12.49
CA ILE A 185 21.20 -13.58 13.46
C ILE A 185 21.37 -15.07 13.72
N TRP A 186 21.52 -15.88 12.67
CA TRP A 186 21.79 -17.31 12.80
C TRP A 186 23.05 -17.59 13.64
N TRP A 187 24.15 -16.86 13.39
CA TRP A 187 25.39 -16.98 14.15
C TRP A 187 25.20 -16.61 15.63
N ILE A 188 24.46 -15.50 15.91
CA ILE A 188 24.15 -15.10 17.29
C ILE A 188 23.37 -16.21 18.00
N CYS A 189 22.33 -16.76 17.37
CA CYS A 189 21.50 -17.81 17.97
C CYS A 189 22.31 -19.07 18.27
N ASN A 190 23.12 -19.52 17.32
CA ASN A 190 23.97 -20.69 17.53
C ASN A 190 25.05 -20.50 18.61
N SER A 191 25.48 -19.26 18.86
CA SER A 191 26.43 -18.96 19.94
C SER A 191 25.83 -19.09 21.35
N TYR A 192 24.49 -19.20 21.47
CA TYR A 192 23.78 -19.44 22.73
C TYR A 192 23.56 -20.93 23.04
N GLU A 193 23.74 -21.82 22.06
CA GLU A 193 23.55 -23.27 22.24
C GLU A 193 24.83 -24.04 22.66
N GLY A 194 25.96 -23.31 22.90
CA GLY A 194 27.26 -23.84 23.21
C GLY A 194 27.69 -23.62 24.69
#